data_9313d3cc99a79742d27153de57e41531
#
_entry.id   9313d3cc99a79742d27153de57e41531
#
_cell.length_a   1.000
_cell.length_b   1.000
_cell.length_c   1.000
_cell.angle_alpha   90.00
_cell.angle_beta   90.00
_cell.angle_gamma   90.00
#
_symmetry.space_group_name_H-M   'P 1'
#
loop_
_entity.id
_entity.type
_entity.pdbx_description
1 polymer ?
#
loop_
_entity_poly.entity_id
_entity_poly.type
_entity_poly.pdbx_seq_one_letter_code
_entity_poly.pdbx_strand_id
1 'polypeptide(L)'
;MIKNIVHRLRNLPVKWKLTLWSTTLVFILFILYSALQFIVINKWTIDYEQKQINRQGTEIAAYFQDKNDTLSSKTFENSKNFLNNMIDKHQMIRIIGMDGKPIVTVSRDFNEAWIKPKQVTQEESFIKRHIEDRILVKRIPIQTKEFTGTIELTKNLEAFDHLLKIILVVMVIAGICGLILSFLGGVLITKKLLSSVQNITDTMERIKKNGLNERVPVRENNDELAKLSFLFNEMMDEVETSFTQQKQFVEDASHELRTPLTIIQGHLSMLNRWGKNDSAVLDKSLQSSLKEVDRLNKLVLELLELSRAESEQMHPIATEPVHINSILKQVTQNFAILQTEFQFDMQLDGDAAYVLIPSSYLEQILIIVMDNAVKYTKEVNQYICIESRVQSEKVKIRIIDHGSGIPEADLPFVLNRFYRVDKARSRKKGGNGLGLSIAKRLVERYNGAIQIESIEGEGTIVTITLPTISL
;
A
#
# COMPACT_ATOMS: atom_id res chain seq x y z
N MET A 1 39.23 -2.38 0.54
CA MET A 1 38.64 -1.16 -0.05
C MET A 1 37.15 -1.37 -0.43
N ILE A 2 36.78 -2.38 -1.15
CA ILE A 2 35.40 -2.66 -1.60
C ILE A 2 34.41 -2.86 -0.43
N LYS A 3 34.77 -3.60 0.64
CA LYS A 3 33.93 -3.78 1.84
C LYS A 3 33.56 -2.48 2.54
N ASN A 4 34.47 -1.50 2.60
CA ASN A 4 34.20 -0.20 3.20
C ASN A 4 33.29 0.69 2.34
N ILE A 5 33.36 0.56 1.02
CA ILE A 5 32.47 1.29 0.09
C ILE A 5 31.04 0.72 0.19
N VAL A 6 30.90 -0.60 0.19
CA VAL A 6 29.60 -1.28 0.35
C VAL A 6 28.96 -0.94 1.70
N HIS A 7 29.75 -0.88 2.78
CA HIS A 7 29.23 -0.50 4.10
C HIS A 7 28.79 0.98 4.15
N ARG A 8 29.51 1.90 3.51
CA ARG A 8 29.13 3.31 3.38
C ARG A 8 27.86 3.48 2.52
N LEU A 9 27.76 2.76 1.40
CA LEU A 9 26.57 2.77 0.56
C LEU A 9 25.31 2.22 1.28
N ARG A 10 25.51 1.22 2.16
CA ARG A 10 24.40 0.65 2.96
C ARG A 10 23.84 1.64 3.98
N ASN A 11 24.63 2.59 4.44
CA ASN A 11 24.23 3.58 5.45
C ASN A 11 23.76 4.92 4.88
N LEU A 12 23.72 5.06 3.54
CA LEU A 12 23.18 6.26 2.91
C LEU A 12 21.66 6.37 3.13
N PRO A 13 21.11 7.58 3.28
CA PRO A 13 19.67 7.81 3.26
C PRO A 13 19.03 7.22 2.00
N VAL A 14 17.79 6.75 2.13
CA VAL A 14 17.03 6.10 1.03
C VAL A 14 17.02 6.96 -0.23
N LYS A 15 16.92 8.29 -0.07
CA LYS A 15 17.00 9.27 -1.15
C LYS A 15 18.22 9.07 -2.04
N TRP A 16 19.40 8.98 -1.43
CA TRP A 16 20.66 8.84 -2.17
C TRP A 16 20.82 7.44 -2.77
N LYS A 17 20.32 6.40 -2.07
CA LYS A 17 20.32 5.03 -2.60
C LYS A 17 19.52 4.94 -3.90
N LEU A 18 18.28 5.40 -3.90
CA LEU A 18 17.41 5.37 -5.09
C LEU A 18 18.01 6.15 -6.25
N THR A 19 18.50 7.38 -5.99
CA THR A 19 19.16 8.20 -7.02
C THR A 19 20.38 7.51 -7.61
N LEU A 20 21.26 6.94 -6.77
CA LEU A 20 22.46 6.24 -7.23
C LEU A 20 22.11 4.98 -8.03
N TRP A 21 21.14 4.18 -7.58
CA TRP A 21 20.72 2.98 -8.29
C TRP A 21 20.13 3.31 -9.66
N SER A 22 19.23 4.29 -9.75
CA SER A 22 18.62 4.71 -11.02
C SER A 22 19.68 5.25 -11.99
N THR A 23 20.59 6.11 -11.51
CA THR A 23 21.67 6.66 -12.33
C THR A 23 22.63 5.58 -12.81
N THR A 24 23.02 4.63 -11.95
CA THR A 24 23.89 3.52 -12.32
C THR A 24 23.23 2.60 -13.36
N LEU A 25 21.94 2.29 -13.20
CA LEU A 25 21.19 1.48 -14.17
C LEU A 25 21.16 2.15 -15.55
N VAL A 26 20.81 3.43 -15.61
CA VAL A 26 20.78 4.20 -16.85
C VAL A 26 22.17 4.23 -17.51
N PHE A 27 23.24 4.40 -16.72
CA PHE A 27 24.60 4.39 -17.22
C PHE A 27 25.02 3.05 -17.82
N ILE A 28 24.71 1.94 -17.16
CA ILE A 28 24.98 0.60 -17.68
C ILE A 28 24.25 0.37 -19.01
N LEU A 29 22.97 0.73 -19.07
CA LEU A 29 22.18 0.62 -20.30
C LEU A 29 22.76 1.47 -21.42
N PHE A 30 23.20 2.69 -21.10
CA PHE A 30 23.85 3.57 -22.08
C PHE A 30 25.15 2.96 -22.62
N ILE A 31 26.01 2.40 -21.76
CA ILE A 31 27.26 1.74 -22.19
C ILE A 31 26.94 0.56 -23.11
N LEU A 32 25.99 -0.29 -22.73
CA LEU A 32 25.59 -1.46 -23.55
C LEU A 32 25.06 -1.02 -24.91
N TYR A 33 24.18 -0.02 -24.94
CA TYR A 33 23.66 0.54 -26.18
C TYR A 33 24.77 1.11 -27.06
N SER A 34 25.67 1.93 -26.49
CA SER A 34 26.80 2.54 -27.21
C SER A 34 27.75 1.49 -27.76
N ALA A 35 28.06 0.46 -27.00
CA ALA A 35 28.91 -0.62 -27.46
C ALA A 35 28.27 -1.39 -28.64
N LEU A 36 26.98 -1.72 -28.52
CA LEU A 36 26.23 -2.38 -29.61
C LEU A 36 26.19 -1.51 -30.85
N GLN A 37 25.88 -0.23 -30.70
CA GLN A 37 25.85 0.71 -31.84
C GLN A 37 27.20 0.80 -32.54
N PHE A 38 28.30 0.92 -31.78
CA PHE A 38 29.66 0.96 -32.34
C PHE A 38 29.99 -0.30 -33.11
N ILE A 39 29.68 -1.50 -32.58
CA ILE A 39 29.90 -2.77 -33.24
C ILE A 39 29.10 -2.86 -34.55
N VAL A 40 27.82 -2.48 -34.52
CA VAL A 40 26.94 -2.51 -35.70
C VAL A 40 27.43 -1.58 -36.78
N ILE A 41 27.77 -0.33 -36.44
CA ILE A 41 28.27 0.67 -37.41
C ILE A 41 29.58 0.20 -38.02
N ASN A 42 30.54 -0.25 -37.20
CA ASN A 42 31.83 -0.74 -37.70
C ASN A 42 31.67 -1.92 -38.65
N LYS A 43 30.85 -2.91 -38.30
CA LYS A 43 30.57 -4.07 -39.15
C LYS A 43 29.86 -3.65 -40.44
N TRP A 44 28.81 -2.85 -40.36
CA TRP A 44 28.06 -2.38 -41.51
C TRP A 44 28.96 -1.61 -42.52
N THR A 45 29.84 -0.75 -41.97
CA THR A 45 30.77 0.02 -42.81
C THR A 45 31.73 -0.89 -43.57
N ILE A 46 32.33 -1.88 -42.90
CA ILE A 46 33.22 -2.83 -43.53
C ILE A 46 32.48 -3.66 -44.62
N ASP A 47 31.28 -4.16 -44.29
CA ASP A 47 30.49 -4.92 -45.25
C ASP A 47 30.06 -4.09 -46.48
N TYR A 48 29.75 -2.81 -46.25
CA TYR A 48 29.39 -1.88 -47.30
C TYR A 48 30.58 -1.66 -48.27
N GLU A 49 31.76 -1.36 -47.72
CA GLU A 49 32.97 -1.16 -48.55
C GLU A 49 33.42 -2.44 -49.28
N GLN A 50 33.30 -3.59 -48.66
CA GLN A 50 33.56 -4.88 -49.33
C GLN A 50 32.60 -5.11 -50.50
N LYS A 51 31.32 -4.77 -50.36
CA LYS A 51 30.35 -4.90 -51.45
C LYS A 51 30.70 -3.93 -52.60
N GLN A 52 31.10 -2.70 -52.30
CA GLN A 52 31.48 -1.70 -53.30
C GLN A 52 32.71 -2.14 -54.06
N ILE A 53 33.78 -2.57 -53.40
CA ILE A 53 35.02 -3.02 -54.04
C ILE A 53 34.82 -4.32 -54.84
N ASN A 54 33.94 -5.20 -54.38
CA ASN A 54 33.56 -6.42 -55.11
C ASN A 54 32.83 -6.08 -56.41
N ARG A 55 31.85 -5.18 -56.36
CA ARG A 55 31.12 -4.74 -57.56
C ARG A 55 32.05 -4.10 -58.59
N GLN A 56 32.89 -3.16 -58.11
CA GLN A 56 33.88 -2.49 -58.94
C GLN A 56 34.87 -3.47 -59.56
N GLY A 57 35.34 -4.45 -58.78
CA GLY A 57 36.24 -5.50 -59.28
C GLY A 57 35.59 -6.38 -60.34
N THR A 58 34.30 -6.73 -60.19
CA THR A 58 33.55 -7.49 -61.17
C THR A 58 33.35 -6.69 -62.47
N GLU A 59 33.03 -5.39 -62.35
CA GLU A 59 32.86 -4.49 -63.50
C GLU A 59 34.18 -4.32 -64.30
N ILE A 60 35.32 -4.21 -63.61
CA ILE A 60 36.65 -4.13 -64.24
C ILE A 60 36.99 -5.46 -64.89
N ALA A 61 36.76 -6.62 -64.23
CA ALA A 61 37.01 -7.93 -64.78
C ALA A 61 36.17 -8.20 -66.03
N ALA A 62 34.89 -7.86 -66.05
CA ALA A 62 33.99 -7.98 -67.19
C ALA A 62 34.46 -7.15 -68.41
N TYR A 63 34.88 -5.88 -68.11
CA TYR A 63 35.42 -5.01 -69.18
C TYR A 63 36.62 -5.62 -69.88
N PHE A 64 37.54 -6.27 -69.17
CA PHE A 64 38.70 -6.93 -69.78
C PHE A 64 38.35 -8.27 -70.38
N GLN A 65 37.33 -8.99 -69.92
CA GLN A 65 36.85 -10.23 -70.57
C GLN A 65 36.12 -9.98 -71.87
N ASP A 66 35.37 -8.90 -72.01
CA ASP A 66 34.64 -8.55 -73.23
C ASP A 66 35.58 -8.15 -74.37
N LYS A 67 36.78 -7.63 -74.08
CA LYS A 67 37.82 -7.25 -75.01
C LYS A 67 38.77 -8.39 -75.40
N ASN A 68 38.34 -9.61 -75.33
CA ASN A 68 39.14 -10.86 -75.45
C ASN A 68 40.04 -11.01 -76.65
N ASP A 69 39.77 -10.37 -77.79
CA ASP A 69 40.52 -10.52 -79.05
C ASP A 69 41.66 -9.52 -79.24
N THR A 70 41.95 -8.60 -78.32
CA THR A 70 42.97 -7.55 -78.50
C THR A 70 43.78 -7.24 -77.22
N LEU A 71 43.83 -8.18 -76.27
CA LEU A 71 44.51 -7.95 -74.98
C LEU A 71 46.02 -8.23 -75.07
N SER A 72 46.79 -7.28 -75.60
CA SER A 72 48.26 -7.22 -75.46
C SER A 72 48.63 -6.28 -74.27
N SER A 73 49.88 -6.37 -73.80
CA SER A 73 50.38 -5.41 -72.73
C SER A 73 50.14 -3.95 -73.07
N LYS A 74 50.15 -3.58 -74.40
CA LYS A 74 49.81 -2.23 -74.85
C LYS A 74 48.33 -1.85 -74.67
N THR A 75 47.43 -2.79 -74.73
CA THR A 75 45.98 -2.53 -74.53
C THR A 75 45.64 -2.21 -73.07
N PHE A 76 46.41 -2.79 -72.16
CA PHE A 76 46.25 -2.40 -70.74
C PHE A 76 46.71 -1.01 -70.44
N GLU A 77 47.79 -0.49 -71.05
CA GLU A 77 48.20 0.93 -70.95
C GLU A 77 47.14 1.88 -71.52
N ASN A 78 46.53 1.49 -72.67
CA ASN A 78 45.41 2.28 -73.24
C ASN A 78 44.13 2.25 -72.39
N SER A 79 43.95 1.27 -71.52
CA SER A 79 42.80 1.19 -70.59
C SER A 79 42.98 2.05 -69.34
N LYS A 80 44.08 2.76 -69.22
CA LYS A 80 44.37 3.65 -68.11
C LYS A 80 43.28 4.73 -67.90
N ASN A 81 42.70 5.26 -68.94
CA ASN A 81 41.60 6.22 -68.89
C ASN A 81 40.31 5.62 -68.32
N PHE A 82 40.00 4.33 -68.71
CA PHE A 82 38.86 3.64 -68.12
C PHE A 82 39.05 3.43 -66.61
N LEU A 83 40.22 2.89 -66.20
CA LEU A 83 40.54 2.71 -64.77
C LEU A 83 40.55 4.04 -63.98
N ASN A 84 41.02 5.14 -64.59
CA ASN A 84 40.96 6.46 -63.99
C ASN A 84 39.52 6.97 -63.74
N ASN A 85 38.57 6.58 -64.56
CA ASN A 85 37.16 6.91 -64.40
C ASN A 85 36.47 6.04 -63.36
N MET A 86 36.99 4.83 -63.12
CA MET A 86 36.43 3.85 -62.15
C MET A 86 37.02 4.04 -60.75
N ILE A 87 38.12 4.72 -60.56
CA ILE A 87 38.83 4.85 -59.30
C ILE A 87 38.20 5.89 -58.38
N ASP A 88 37.89 5.47 -57.14
CA ASP A 88 37.46 6.37 -56.08
C ASP A 88 38.66 7.12 -55.43
N LYS A 89 38.35 8.09 -54.54
CA LYS A 89 39.37 8.68 -53.69
C LYS A 89 39.94 7.67 -52.69
N HIS A 90 41.23 7.80 -52.38
CA HIS A 90 42.00 6.93 -51.48
C HIS A 90 42.02 5.46 -51.93
N GLN A 91 42.01 5.25 -53.25
CA GLN A 91 41.97 3.91 -53.85
C GLN A 91 43.15 3.74 -54.84
N MET A 92 43.57 2.49 -55.04
CA MET A 92 44.49 2.09 -56.07
C MET A 92 43.94 0.87 -56.79
N ILE A 93 44.08 0.83 -58.12
CA ILE A 93 43.78 -0.26 -58.99
C ILE A 93 45.07 -0.67 -59.74
N ARG A 94 45.43 -1.94 -59.64
CA ARG A 94 46.58 -2.52 -60.34
C ARG A 94 46.18 -3.70 -61.21
N ILE A 95 46.82 -3.81 -62.31
CA ILE A 95 46.80 -5.04 -63.10
C ILE A 95 48.21 -5.62 -63.01
N ILE A 96 48.30 -6.81 -62.44
CA ILE A 96 49.58 -7.52 -62.20
C ILE A 96 49.69 -8.67 -63.13
N GLY A 97 50.87 -8.77 -63.78
CA GLY A 97 51.21 -9.84 -64.75
C GLY A 97 51.61 -11.15 -64.06
N MET A 98 51.86 -12.20 -64.84
CA MET A 98 52.33 -13.51 -64.37
C MET A 98 53.69 -13.45 -63.64
N ASP A 99 54.50 -12.49 -63.94
CA ASP A 99 55.75 -12.21 -63.22
C ASP A 99 55.60 -11.53 -61.84
N GLY A 100 54.39 -11.28 -61.47
CA GLY A 100 54.07 -10.59 -60.23
C GLY A 100 54.36 -9.06 -60.24
N LYS A 101 54.73 -8.50 -61.41
CA LYS A 101 54.96 -7.06 -61.54
C LYS A 101 53.70 -6.35 -62.03
N PRO A 102 53.48 -5.11 -61.59
CA PRO A 102 52.35 -4.31 -62.07
C PRO A 102 52.59 -3.87 -63.52
N ILE A 103 51.64 -4.17 -64.40
CA ILE A 103 51.62 -3.71 -65.82
C ILE A 103 51.01 -2.29 -65.87
N VAL A 104 49.90 -2.10 -65.18
CA VAL A 104 49.21 -0.79 -65.04
C VAL A 104 48.93 -0.54 -63.59
N THR A 105 49.19 0.64 -63.15
CA THR A 105 48.81 1.18 -61.80
C THR A 105 48.10 2.49 -61.99
N VAL A 106 46.95 2.60 -61.39
CA VAL A 106 46.18 3.84 -61.25
C VAL A 106 45.92 4.04 -59.78
N SER A 107 46.32 5.20 -59.28
CA SER A 107 46.21 5.53 -57.84
C SER A 107 45.66 6.91 -57.70
N ARG A 108 44.74 7.09 -56.74
CA ARG A 108 44.22 8.41 -56.38
C ARG A 108 44.27 8.54 -54.83
N ASP A 109 45.15 9.44 -54.40
CA ASP A 109 45.36 9.68 -52.95
C ASP A 109 45.70 8.43 -52.13
N PHE A 110 46.40 7.44 -52.73
CA PHE A 110 46.81 6.18 -52.12
C PHE A 110 48.31 5.93 -52.34
N ASN A 111 49.04 5.58 -51.27
CA ASN A 111 50.48 5.30 -51.39
C ASN A 111 50.69 3.85 -51.85
N GLU A 112 51.24 3.69 -53.02
CA GLU A 112 51.46 2.42 -53.72
C GLU A 112 52.37 1.46 -52.94
N ALA A 113 53.27 1.97 -52.08
CA ALA A 113 54.24 1.16 -51.34
C ALA A 113 53.58 0.36 -50.18
N TRP A 114 52.37 0.74 -49.76
CA TRP A 114 51.70 0.09 -48.63
C TRP A 114 51.29 -1.36 -48.92
N ILE A 115 50.97 -1.69 -50.16
CA ILE A 115 50.57 -3.02 -50.59
C ILE A 115 51.54 -3.54 -51.64
N LYS A 116 52.19 -4.65 -51.33
CA LYS A 116 53.06 -5.32 -52.32
C LYS A 116 52.21 -6.02 -53.38
N PRO A 117 52.49 -5.86 -54.67
CA PRO A 117 51.78 -6.56 -55.71
C PRO A 117 51.98 -8.07 -55.55
N LYS A 118 50.94 -8.83 -55.79
CA LYS A 118 50.95 -10.31 -55.68
C LYS A 118 49.95 -10.89 -56.64
N GLN A 119 50.45 -11.85 -57.47
CA GLN A 119 49.60 -12.64 -58.32
C GLN A 119 48.82 -13.65 -57.50
N VAL A 120 47.55 -13.84 -57.80
CA VAL A 120 46.67 -14.82 -57.13
C VAL A 120 45.99 -15.74 -58.21
N THR A 121 45.74 -16.99 -57.81
CA THR A 121 45.02 -17.97 -58.64
C THR A 121 43.53 -18.09 -58.21
N GLN A 122 43.20 -17.58 -57.03
CA GLN A 122 41.83 -17.53 -56.49
C GLN A 122 41.54 -16.10 -55.97
N GLU A 123 40.27 -15.79 -55.89
CA GLU A 123 39.83 -14.52 -55.40
C GLU A 123 40.16 -14.37 -53.90
N GLU A 124 40.90 -13.30 -53.57
CA GLU A 124 41.27 -12.97 -52.18
C GLU A 124 40.64 -11.62 -51.78
N SER A 125 40.04 -11.55 -50.57
CA SER A 125 39.60 -10.28 -49.96
C SER A 125 40.02 -10.28 -48.50
N PHE A 126 40.76 -9.25 -48.08
CA PHE A 126 41.22 -9.10 -46.71
C PHE A 126 41.45 -7.64 -46.34
N ILE A 127 41.45 -7.36 -45.03
CA ILE A 127 41.81 -6.05 -44.49
C ILE A 127 43.22 -6.13 -43.91
N LYS A 128 44.11 -5.29 -44.42
CA LYS A 128 45.46 -5.11 -43.89
C LYS A 128 45.55 -3.84 -43.07
N ARG A 129 46.20 -3.88 -41.92
CA ARG A 129 46.53 -2.71 -41.14
C ARG A 129 47.91 -2.19 -41.47
N HIS A 130 48.01 -0.90 -41.80
CA HIS A 130 49.29 -0.25 -42.03
C HIS A 130 49.35 1.02 -41.13
N ILE A 131 50.21 0.96 -40.09
CA ILE A 131 50.28 1.96 -39.03
C ILE A 131 48.90 2.16 -38.37
N GLU A 132 48.22 3.27 -38.61
CA GLU A 132 46.87 3.55 -38.10
C GLU A 132 45.76 3.23 -39.09
N ASP A 133 46.08 3.10 -40.37
CA ASP A 133 45.13 2.95 -41.47
C ASP A 133 44.69 1.50 -41.68
N ARG A 134 43.43 1.29 -41.97
CA ARG A 134 42.88 0.05 -42.44
C ARG A 134 42.76 0.07 -43.95
N ILE A 135 43.39 -0.87 -44.62
CA ILE A 135 43.39 -0.99 -46.08
C ILE A 135 42.60 -2.24 -46.45
N LEU A 136 41.52 -2.04 -47.19
CA LEU A 136 40.77 -3.13 -47.81
C LEU A 136 41.44 -3.51 -49.13
N VAL A 137 41.80 -4.78 -49.27
CA VAL A 137 42.46 -5.34 -50.46
C VAL A 137 41.56 -6.40 -51.07
N LYS A 138 41.31 -6.28 -52.38
CA LYS A 138 40.61 -7.28 -53.19
C LYS A 138 41.48 -7.66 -54.36
N ARG A 139 41.67 -8.96 -54.58
CA ARG A 139 42.42 -9.51 -55.69
C ARG A 139 41.54 -10.48 -56.47
N ILE A 140 41.43 -10.25 -57.76
CA ILE A 140 40.61 -11.06 -58.65
C ILE A 140 41.52 -11.61 -59.75
N PRO A 141 41.65 -12.95 -59.93
CA PRO A 141 42.39 -13.51 -61.00
C PRO A 141 41.67 -13.22 -62.34
N ILE A 142 42.45 -12.84 -63.37
CA ILE A 142 42.00 -12.68 -64.75
C ILE A 142 42.71 -13.69 -65.61
N GLN A 143 41.94 -14.42 -66.40
CA GLN A 143 42.45 -15.32 -67.41
C GLN A 143 41.69 -15.09 -68.72
N THR A 144 42.44 -14.69 -69.79
CA THR A 144 41.95 -14.50 -71.13
C THR A 144 42.79 -15.36 -72.03
N LYS A 145 42.50 -15.45 -73.34
CA LYS A 145 43.27 -16.27 -74.32
C LYS A 145 44.74 -15.88 -74.39
N GLU A 146 45.07 -14.62 -74.21
CA GLU A 146 46.45 -14.08 -74.40
C GLU A 146 47.10 -13.56 -73.15
N PHE A 147 46.28 -13.41 -72.00
CA PHE A 147 46.78 -12.83 -70.76
C PHE A 147 46.26 -13.52 -69.58
N THR A 148 47.17 -13.83 -68.63
CA THR A 148 46.83 -14.31 -67.28
C THR A 148 47.47 -13.36 -66.30
N GLY A 149 46.68 -12.89 -65.35
CA GLY A 149 47.14 -11.90 -64.32
C GLY A 149 46.16 -11.73 -63.17
N THR A 150 46.31 -10.65 -62.39
CA THR A 150 45.50 -10.32 -61.28
C THR A 150 45.09 -8.86 -61.29
N ILE A 151 43.80 -8.57 -61.13
CA ILE A 151 43.32 -7.22 -60.77
C ILE A 151 43.42 -7.08 -59.27
N GLU A 152 44.15 -6.10 -58.79
CA GLU A 152 44.25 -5.72 -57.38
C GLU A 152 43.57 -4.39 -57.19
N LEU A 153 42.56 -4.36 -56.35
CA LEU A 153 41.90 -3.13 -55.87
C LEU A 153 42.23 -2.95 -54.40
N THR A 154 42.62 -1.76 -54.04
CA THR A 154 42.95 -1.38 -52.66
C THR A 154 42.28 -0.09 -52.32
N LYS A 155 41.66 -0.01 -51.16
CA LYS A 155 41.00 1.18 -50.66
C LYS A 155 41.40 1.48 -49.20
N ASN A 156 41.86 2.70 -48.94
CA ASN A 156 42.13 3.13 -47.60
C ASN A 156 40.81 3.51 -46.91
N LEU A 157 40.58 2.96 -45.70
CA LEU A 157 39.40 3.19 -44.92
C LEU A 157 39.59 4.34 -43.89
N GLU A 158 40.64 5.15 -44.04
CA GLU A 158 40.99 6.26 -43.13
C GLU A 158 39.80 7.23 -42.86
N ALA A 159 39.05 7.60 -43.90
CA ALA A 159 37.86 8.44 -43.78
C ALA A 159 36.80 7.84 -42.83
N PHE A 160 36.63 6.53 -42.87
CA PHE A 160 35.70 5.82 -41.99
C PHE A 160 36.24 5.71 -40.56
N ASP A 161 37.53 5.47 -40.41
CA ASP A 161 38.18 5.47 -39.10
C ASP A 161 38.06 6.82 -38.42
N HIS A 162 38.19 7.92 -39.19
CA HIS A 162 37.96 9.28 -38.67
C HIS A 162 36.50 9.50 -38.26
N LEU A 163 35.53 9.06 -39.06
CA LEU A 163 34.10 9.09 -38.70
C LEU A 163 33.80 8.30 -37.44
N LEU A 164 34.36 7.07 -37.30
CA LEU A 164 34.19 6.27 -36.09
C LEU A 164 34.77 6.97 -34.84
N LYS A 165 35.92 7.64 -34.96
CA LYS A 165 36.48 8.43 -33.85
C LYS A 165 35.54 9.59 -33.48
N ILE A 166 34.97 10.32 -34.45
CA ILE A 166 34.00 11.39 -34.17
C ILE A 166 32.76 10.85 -33.48
N ILE A 167 32.20 9.75 -33.99
CA ILE A 167 31.03 9.07 -33.38
C ILE A 167 31.33 8.70 -31.92
N LEU A 168 32.51 8.14 -31.64
CA LEU A 168 32.92 7.79 -30.29
C LEU A 168 32.98 9.01 -29.37
N VAL A 169 33.56 10.12 -29.82
CA VAL A 169 33.59 11.38 -29.06
C VAL A 169 32.19 11.88 -28.75
N VAL A 170 31.30 11.88 -29.75
CA VAL A 170 29.90 12.29 -29.57
C VAL A 170 29.19 11.39 -28.56
N MET A 171 29.41 10.07 -28.64
CA MET A 171 28.86 9.11 -27.67
C MET A 171 29.34 9.38 -26.24
N VAL A 172 30.63 9.67 -26.05
CA VAL A 172 31.18 10.00 -24.72
C VAL A 172 30.53 11.28 -24.16
N ILE A 173 30.42 12.33 -24.97
CA ILE A 173 29.78 13.58 -24.57
C ILE A 173 28.30 13.34 -24.22
N ALA A 174 27.57 12.62 -25.07
CA ALA A 174 26.18 12.27 -24.83
C ALA A 174 26.02 11.44 -23.54
N GLY A 175 26.95 10.54 -23.26
CA GLY A 175 26.98 9.75 -22.01
C GLY A 175 27.14 10.62 -20.77
N ILE A 176 28.06 11.58 -20.81
CA ILE A 176 28.27 12.52 -19.69
C ILE A 176 27.02 13.35 -19.47
N CYS A 177 26.45 13.93 -20.53
CA CYS A 177 25.22 14.70 -20.45
C CYS A 177 24.05 13.85 -19.90
N GLY A 178 23.89 12.62 -20.38
CA GLY A 178 22.88 11.67 -19.92
C GLY A 178 23.02 11.31 -18.44
N LEU A 179 24.24 11.14 -17.94
CA LEU A 179 24.53 10.94 -16.52
C LEU A 179 24.08 12.11 -15.67
N ILE A 180 24.43 13.34 -16.07
CA ILE A 180 24.04 14.55 -15.35
C ILE A 180 22.51 14.67 -15.31
N LEU A 181 21.85 14.53 -16.44
CA LEU A 181 20.37 14.60 -16.53
C LEU A 181 19.70 13.50 -15.71
N SER A 182 20.20 12.27 -15.77
CA SER A 182 19.69 11.15 -14.97
C SER A 182 19.84 11.37 -13.48
N PHE A 183 20.99 11.92 -13.06
CA PHE A 183 21.23 12.26 -11.66
C PHE A 183 20.27 13.37 -11.17
N LEU A 184 20.13 14.46 -11.92
CA LEU A 184 19.22 15.56 -11.58
C LEU A 184 17.77 15.10 -11.53
N GLY A 185 17.33 14.36 -12.56
CA GLY A 185 15.99 13.76 -12.60
C GLY A 185 15.75 12.81 -11.42
N GLY A 186 16.71 11.96 -11.10
CA GLY A 186 16.64 11.05 -9.96
C GLY A 186 16.49 11.78 -8.62
N VAL A 187 17.20 12.87 -8.41
CA VAL A 187 17.06 13.71 -7.20
C VAL A 187 15.67 14.34 -7.11
N LEU A 188 15.16 14.90 -8.22
CA LEU A 188 13.84 15.54 -8.24
C LEU A 188 12.70 14.54 -7.97
N ILE A 189 12.71 13.40 -8.66
CA ILE A 189 11.71 12.35 -8.48
C ILE A 189 11.74 11.81 -7.06
N THR A 190 12.93 11.47 -6.56
CA THR A 190 13.08 10.94 -5.21
C THR A 190 12.65 11.95 -4.14
N LYS A 191 12.96 13.24 -4.31
CA LYS A 191 12.51 14.31 -3.40
C LYS A 191 10.98 14.39 -3.37
N LYS A 192 10.32 14.31 -4.52
CA LYS A 192 8.85 14.38 -4.63
C LYS A 192 8.19 13.17 -3.97
N LEU A 193 8.70 11.96 -4.21
CA LEU A 193 8.16 10.71 -3.63
C LEU A 193 8.36 10.66 -2.11
N LEU A 194 9.57 10.95 -1.62
CA LEU A 194 9.85 10.86 -0.19
C LEU A 194 9.21 11.98 0.63
N SER A 195 8.81 13.10 0.03
CA SER A 195 8.18 14.20 0.78
C SER A 195 6.88 13.81 1.46
N SER A 196 6.09 12.91 0.87
CA SER A 196 4.85 12.42 1.49
C SER A 196 5.13 11.51 2.68
N VAL A 197 6.12 10.63 2.56
CA VAL A 197 6.56 9.77 3.68
C VAL A 197 7.14 10.62 4.82
N GLN A 198 7.90 11.67 4.48
CA GLN A 198 8.45 12.60 5.47
C GLN A 198 7.33 13.33 6.22
N ASN A 199 6.29 13.80 5.52
CA ASN A 199 5.14 14.46 6.15
C ASN A 199 4.45 13.55 7.17
N ILE A 200 4.29 12.26 6.85
CA ILE A 200 3.72 11.28 7.80
C ILE A 200 4.63 11.14 9.03
N THR A 201 5.95 11.00 8.80
CA THR A 201 6.93 10.87 9.90
C THR A 201 6.94 12.12 10.79
N ASP A 202 6.95 13.30 10.19
CA ASP A 202 6.95 14.56 10.93
C ASP A 202 5.63 14.74 11.71
N THR A 203 4.51 14.28 11.15
CA THR A 203 3.21 14.29 11.85
C THR A 203 3.20 13.32 13.03
N MET A 204 3.77 12.11 12.87
CA MET A 204 3.94 11.17 14.00
C MET A 204 4.77 11.77 15.14
N GLU A 205 5.83 12.52 14.81
CA GLU A 205 6.62 13.24 15.82
C GLU A 205 5.82 14.36 16.50
N ARG A 206 4.98 15.08 15.74
CA ARG A 206 4.08 16.09 16.32
C ARG A 206 3.01 15.48 17.21
N ILE A 207 2.41 14.35 16.80
CA ILE A 207 1.45 13.60 17.64
C ILE A 207 2.08 13.22 18.97
N LYS A 208 3.34 12.74 18.96
CA LYS A 208 4.05 12.40 20.19
C LYS A 208 4.27 13.59 21.13
N LYS A 209 4.42 14.80 20.58
CA LYS A 209 4.69 16.02 21.37
C LYS A 209 3.43 16.79 21.75
N ASN A 210 2.47 16.89 20.83
CA ASN A 210 1.31 17.79 20.93
C ASN A 210 -0.01 17.06 21.20
N GLY A 211 -0.04 15.72 21.09
CA GLY A 211 -1.25 14.92 21.26
C GLY A 211 -1.88 14.48 19.93
N LEU A 212 -3.04 13.80 20.06
CA LEU A 212 -3.67 13.04 18.97
C LEU A 212 -4.39 13.89 17.90
N ASN A 213 -4.49 15.21 18.08
CA ASN A 213 -5.27 16.10 17.19
C ASN A 213 -4.52 16.47 15.87
N GLU A 214 -3.27 16.07 15.77
CA GLU A 214 -2.46 16.33 14.56
C GLU A 214 -2.87 15.40 13.41
N ARG A 215 -2.91 15.94 12.19
CA ARG A 215 -3.24 15.17 10.99
C ARG A 215 -2.22 15.38 9.88
N VAL A 216 -2.03 14.36 9.04
CA VAL A 216 -1.20 14.45 7.84
C VAL A 216 -1.96 15.24 6.78
N PRO A 217 -1.34 16.27 6.15
CA PRO A 217 -1.97 16.98 5.05
C PRO A 217 -2.21 16.03 3.87
N VAL A 218 -3.47 15.86 3.49
CA VAL A 218 -3.86 15.06 2.32
C VAL A 218 -3.68 15.90 1.07
N ARG A 219 -2.96 15.36 0.07
CA ARG A 219 -2.82 15.98 -1.24
C ARG A 219 -4.02 15.63 -2.11
N GLU A 220 -4.41 16.53 -3.00
CA GLU A 220 -5.51 16.32 -3.96
C GLU A 220 -5.23 15.25 -5.04
N ASN A 221 -4.01 14.69 -5.07
CA ASN A 221 -3.66 13.60 -5.98
C ASN A 221 -4.23 12.27 -5.45
N ASN A 222 -4.99 11.57 -6.28
CA ASN A 222 -5.50 10.21 -6.01
C ASN A 222 -4.42 9.13 -6.22
N ASP A 223 -3.22 9.34 -5.68
CA ASP A 223 -2.13 8.34 -5.73
C ASP A 223 -2.11 7.48 -4.44
N GLU A 224 -1.30 6.44 -4.45
CA GLU A 224 -1.14 5.51 -3.33
C GLU A 224 -0.65 6.22 -2.05
N LEU A 225 0.10 7.31 -2.19
CA LEU A 225 0.60 8.08 -1.06
C LEU A 225 -0.49 8.97 -0.45
N ALA A 226 -1.39 9.52 -1.26
CA ALA A 226 -2.57 10.22 -0.78
C ALA A 226 -3.51 9.26 -0.04
N LYS A 227 -3.72 8.05 -0.56
CA LYS A 227 -4.50 6.99 0.10
C LYS A 227 -3.88 6.59 1.44
N LEU A 228 -2.56 6.47 1.52
CA LEU A 228 -1.86 6.18 2.77
C LEU A 228 -2.08 7.29 3.81
N SER A 229 -1.99 8.57 3.39
CA SER A 229 -2.26 9.72 4.28
C SER A 229 -3.71 9.74 4.77
N PHE A 230 -4.66 9.39 3.90
CA PHE A 230 -6.07 9.29 4.26
C PHE A 230 -6.31 8.18 5.29
N LEU A 231 -5.83 6.96 5.03
CA LEU A 231 -5.97 5.82 5.96
C LEU A 231 -5.28 6.09 7.31
N PHE A 232 -4.14 6.80 7.29
CA PHE A 232 -3.48 7.20 8.52
C PHE A 232 -4.36 8.16 9.34
N ASN A 233 -4.97 9.15 8.69
CA ASN A 233 -5.86 10.09 9.37
C ASN A 233 -7.12 9.41 9.91
N GLU A 234 -7.73 8.50 9.14
CA GLU A 234 -8.88 7.69 9.57
C GLU A 234 -8.55 6.86 10.82
N MET A 235 -7.38 6.19 10.81
CA MET A 235 -6.90 5.46 12.00
C MET A 235 -6.69 6.40 13.20
N MET A 236 -6.16 7.61 12.96
CA MET A 236 -5.95 8.60 14.04
C MET A 236 -7.26 9.15 14.60
N ASP A 237 -8.30 9.32 13.76
CA ASP A 237 -9.66 9.71 14.20
C ASP A 237 -10.26 8.65 15.12
N GLU A 238 -10.06 7.37 14.79
CA GLU A 238 -10.52 6.23 15.59
C GLU A 238 -9.77 6.17 16.93
N VAL A 239 -8.45 6.35 16.92
CA VAL A 239 -7.62 6.38 18.14
C VAL A 239 -8.00 7.57 19.05
N GLU A 240 -8.18 8.77 18.49
CA GLU A 240 -8.59 9.96 19.24
C GLU A 240 -9.97 9.78 19.88
N THR A 241 -10.90 9.23 19.11
CA THR A 241 -12.26 8.93 19.60
C THR A 241 -12.21 7.91 20.74
N SER A 242 -11.46 6.83 20.58
CA SER A 242 -11.30 5.80 21.61
C SER A 242 -10.64 6.36 22.88
N PHE A 243 -9.59 7.17 22.71
CA PHE A 243 -8.89 7.80 23.83
C PHE A 243 -9.80 8.77 24.61
N THR A 244 -10.56 9.58 23.87
CA THR A 244 -11.52 10.53 24.46
C THR A 244 -12.62 9.80 25.23
N GLN A 245 -13.17 8.72 24.67
CA GLN A 245 -14.15 7.87 25.35
C GLN A 245 -13.58 7.22 26.60
N GLN A 246 -12.33 6.75 26.55
CA GLN A 246 -11.67 6.15 27.70
C GLN A 246 -11.38 7.18 28.81
N LYS A 247 -10.96 8.38 28.45
CA LYS A 247 -10.76 9.48 29.41
C LYS A 247 -12.07 9.84 30.10
N GLN A 248 -13.14 10.03 29.32
CA GLN A 248 -14.47 10.31 29.83
C GLN A 248 -14.96 9.20 30.79
N PHE A 249 -14.75 7.94 30.44
CA PHE A 249 -15.09 6.81 31.31
C PHE A 249 -14.39 6.86 32.65
N VAL A 250 -13.08 7.16 32.69
CA VAL A 250 -12.32 7.27 33.94
C VAL A 250 -12.80 8.45 34.79
N GLU A 251 -13.11 9.60 34.17
CA GLU A 251 -13.65 10.78 34.83
C GLU A 251 -15.01 10.47 35.44
N ASP A 252 -15.93 9.89 34.67
CA ASP A 252 -17.29 9.56 35.12
C ASP A 252 -17.26 8.48 36.22
N ALA A 253 -16.48 7.42 36.09
CA ALA A 253 -16.29 6.41 37.13
C ALA A 253 -15.76 7.01 38.44
N SER A 254 -14.78 7.91 38.33
CA SER A 254 -14.21 8.60 39.51
C SER A 254 -15.25 9.47 40.23
N HIS A 255 -16.11 10.14 39.46
CA HIS A 255 -17.21 10.93 40.03
C HIS A 255 -18.26 10.07 40.72
N GLU A 256 -18.68 8.98 40.08
CA GLU A 256 -19.72 8.09 40.65
C GLU A 256 -19.22 7.25 41.85
N LEU A 257 -17.90 6.98 41.93
CA LEU A 257 -17.28 6.36 43.12
C LEU A 257 -17.09 7.33 44.29
N ARG A 258 -16.76 8.60 44.00
CA ARG A 258 -16.52 9.61 45.05
C ARG A 258 -17.75 9.94 45.88
N THR A 259 -18.91 10.00 45.22
CA THR A 259 -20.18 10.40 45.88
C THR A 259 -20.57 9.43 47.01
N PRO A 260 -20.72 8.11 46.83
CA PRO A 260 -21.05 7.18 47.92
C PRO A 260 -19.96 7.16 49.00
N LEU A 261 -18.69 7.25 48.61
CA LEU A 261 -17.57 7.32 49.57
C LEU A 261 -17.69 8.53 50.51
N THR A 262 -18.04 9.71 49.99
CA THR A 262 -18.25 10.93 50.76
C THR A 262 -19.45 10.78 51.72
N ILE A 263 -20.52 10.11 51.26
CA ILE A 263 -21.69 9.84 52.10
C ILE A 263 -21.32 8.89 53.27
N ILE A 264 -20.60 7.82 52.99
CA ILE A 264 -20.09 6.86 53.99
C ILE A 264 -19.23 7.62 55.03
N GLN A 265 -18.26 8.43 54.57
CA GLN A 265 -17.41 9.23 55.45
C GLN A 265 -18.21 10.17 56.32
N GLY A 266 -19.25 10.83 55.77
CA GLY A 266 -20.17 11.68 56.50
C GLY A 266 -20.88 10.91 57.61
N HIS A 267 -21.48 9.78 57.33
CA HIS A 267 -22.17 8.94 58.31
C HIS A 267 -21.22 8.38 59.36
N LEU A 268 -20.03 7.94 59.01
CA LEU A 268 -18.99 7.49 59.95
C LEU A 268 -18.53 8.63 60.85
N SER A 269 -18.41 9.85 60.33
CA SER A 269 -18.08 11.05 61.10
C SER A 269 -19.19 11.39 62.09
N MET A 270 -20.48 11.25 61.71
CA MET A 270 -21.62 11.42 62.60
C MET A 270 -21.61 10.36 63.69
N LEU A 271 -21.35 9.10 63.38
CA LEU A 271 -21.20 8.01 64.35
C LEU A 271 -20.10 8.31 65.38
N ASN A 272 -18.97 8.78 64.93
CA ASN A 272 -17.85 9.10 65.80
C ASN A 272 -18.15 10.27 66.77
N ARG A 273 -18.97 11.22 66.29
CA ARG A 273 -19.34 12.42 67.17
C ARG A 273 -20.47 12.14 68.08
N TRP A 274 -21.55 11.52 67.66
CA TRP A 274 -22.82 11.43 68.40
C TRP A 274 -23.34 9.99 68.57
N GLY A 275 -22.88 9.01 67.82
CA GLY A 275 -23.40 7.64 67.80
C GLY A 275 -23.29 6.92 69.17
N LYS A 276 -22.34 7.30 70.00
CA LYS A 276 -22.20 6.72 71.37
C LYS A 276 -23.33 7.09 72.34
N ASN A 277 -24.03 8.24 72.11
CA ASN A 277 -25.01 8.77 73.02
C ASN A 277 -26.43 8.78 72.45
N ASP A 278 -26.62 8.43 71.19
CA ASP A 278 -27.92 8.43 70.52
C ASP A 278 -28.05 7.13 69.58
N SER A 279 -28.88 6.22 70.08
CA SER A 279 -29.16 4.95 69.38
C SER A 279 -29.81 5.16 67.98
N ALA A 280 -30.64 6.20 67.83
CA ALA A 280 -31.33 6.49 66.59
C ALA A 280 -30.31 7.01 65.47
N VAL A 281 -29.36 7.82 65.95
CA VAL A 281 -28.26 8.28 65.07
C VAL A 281 -27.34 7.12 64.69
N LEU A 282 -27.07 6.19 65.64
CA LEU A 282 -26.25 5.00 65.39
C LEU A 282 -26.87 4.14 64.30
N ASP A 283 -28.14 3.70 64.51
CA ASP A 283 -28.81 2.78 63.58
C ASP A 283 -28.99 3.38 62.18
N LYS A 284 -29.43 4.64 62.10
CA LYS A 284 -29.64 5.34 60.86
C LYS A 284 -28.32 5.51 60.06
N SER A 285 -27.26 5.92 60.73
CA SER A 285 -25.97 6.13 60.08
C SER A 285 -25.31 4.83 59.65
N LEU A 286 -25.45 3.75 60.44
CA LEU A 286 -24.95 2.42 60.10
C LEU A 286 -25.68 1.85 58.87
N GLN A 287 -27.03 1.88 58.87
CA GLN A 287 -27.86 1.41 57.76
C GLN A 287 -27.58 2.21 56.49
N SER A 288 -27.44 3.53 56.59
CA SER A 288 -27.10 4.37 55.43
C SER A 288 -25.71 4.03 54.87
N SER A 289 -24.72 3.82 55.75
CA SER A 289 -23.38 3.43 55.32
C SER A 289 -23.36 2.06 54.64
N LEU A 290 -24.06 1.07 55.20
CA LEU A 290 -24.17 -0.29 54.58
C LEU A 290 -24.83 -0.20 53.21
N LYS A 291 -25.92 0.57 53.07
CA LYS A 291 -26.58 0.78 51.77
C LYS A 291 -25.67 1.40 50.71
N GLU A 292 -24.84 2.36 51.12
CA GLU A 292 -23.89 2.97 50.16
C GLU A 292 -22.72 2.01 49.83
N VAL A 293 -22.29 1.11 50.74
CA VAL A 293 -21.32 0.05 50.47
C VAL A 293 -21.88 -0.94 49.45
N ASP A 294 -23.12 -1.39 49.59
CA ASP A 294 -23.79 -2.29 48.65
C ASP A 294 -23.90 -1.64 47.25
N ARG A 295 -24.24 -0.34 47.22
CA ARG A 295 -24.28 0.44 45.99
C ARG A 295 -22.90 0.52 45.31
N LEU A 296 -21.84 0.73 46.10
CA LEU A 296 -20.46 0.79 45.63
C LEU A 296 -20.03 -0.56 45.06
N ASN A 297 -20.34 -1.66 45.73
CA ASN A 297 -20.06 -3.02 45.27
C ASN A 297 -20.75 -3.29 43.92
N LYS A 298 -22.03 -2.93 43.77
CA LYS A 298 -22.79 -3.05 42.53
C LYS A 298 -22.13 -2.24 41.40
N LEU A 299 -21.73 -1.01 41.66
CA LEU A 299 -21.03 -0.16 40.67
C LEU A 299 -19.72 -0.77 40.22
N VAL A 300 -18.91 -1.29 41.15
CA VAL A 300 -17.62 -1.95 40.80
C VAL A 300 -17.84 -3.17 39.93
N LEU A 301 -18.84 -4.02 40.24
CA LEU A 301 -19.18 -5.17 39.44
C LEU A 301 -19.64 -4.77 38.02
N GLU A 302 -20.51 -3.76 37.89
CA GLU A 302 -20.94 -3.23 36.59
C GLU A 302 -19.77 -2.65 35.77
N LEU A 303 -18.78 -1.99 36.40
CA LEU A 303 -17.57 -1.49 35.74
C LEU A 303 -16.69 -2.64 35.26
N LEU A 304 -16.53 -3.72 36.06
CA LEU A 304 -15.78 -4.90 35.67
C LEU A 304 -16.44 -5.64 34.49
N GLU A 305 -17.76 -5.74 34.51
CA GLU A 305 -18.52 -6.35 33.40
C GLU A 305 -18.38 -5.53 32.12
N LEU A 306 -18.48 -4.20 32.20
CA LEU A 306 -18.28 -3.31 31.06
C LEU A 306 -16.86 -3.46 30.51
N SER A 307 -15.84 -3.45 31.38
CA SER A 307 -14.45 -3.65 30.98
C SER A 307 -14.21 -4.99 30.28
N ARG A 308 -14.82 -6.08 30.79
CA ARG A 308 -14.77 -7.41 30.14
C ARG A 308 -15.47 -7.39 28.78
N ALA A 309 -16.65 -6.81 28.68
CA ALA A 309 -17.38 -6.69 27.41
C ALA A 309 -16.60 -5.91 26.34
N GLU A 310 -15.70 -5.01 26.74
CA GLU A 310 -14.83 -4.21 25.86
C GLU A 310 -13.52 -4.93 25.48
N SER A 311 -12.88 -5.62 26.43
CA SER A 311 -11.55 -6.24 26.21
C SER A 311 -11.60 -7.52 25.41
N GLU A 312 -12.70 -8.27 25.43
CA GLU A 312 -12.86 -9.55 24.75
C GLU A 312 -13.27 -9.44 23.27
N GLN A 313 -12.98 -8.32 22.60
CA GLN A 313 -13.30 -8.11 21.18
C GLN A 313 -12.66 -9.13 20.21
N MET A 314 -11.73 -9.99 20.65
CA MET A 314 -10.89 -10.75 19.72
C MET A 314 -11.20 -12.25 19.57
N HIS A 315 -12.06 -12.85 20.36
CA HIS A 315 -12.38 -14.26 20.15
C HIS A 315 -13.88 -14.51 20.36
N PRO A 316 -14.64 -14.92 19.32
CA PRO A 316 -15.93 -15.50 19.57
C PRO A 316 -15.70 -16.79 20.37
N ILE A 317 -16.09 -16.78 21.63
CA ILE A 317 -16.18 -18.02 22.40
C ILE A 317 -17.11 -18.91 21.58
N ALA A 318 -16.64 -20.12 21.23
CA ALA A 318 -17.49 -21.12 20.60
C ALA A 318 -18.72 -21.32 21.50
N THR A 319 -19.85 -20.77 21.10
CA THR A 319 -21.08 -20.77 21.88
C THR A 319 -22.00 -21.83 21.31
N GLU A 320 -22.54 -22.64 22.20
CA GLU A 320 -23.63 -23.51 21.83
C GLU A 320 -24.87 -22.69 21.43
N PRO A 321 -25.65 -23.14 20.44
CA PRO A 321 -26.90 -22.50 20.07
C PRO A 321 -27.84 -22.37 21.26
N VAL A 322 -28.30 -21.15 21.54
CA VAL A 322 -29.23 -20.87 22.65
C VAL A 322 -30.61 -20.60 22.12
N HIS A 323 -31.58 -21.29 22.66
CA HIS A 323 -32.99 -21.11 22.35
C HIS A 323 -33.55 -19.88 23.09
N ILE A 324 -33.88 -18.83 22.36
CA ILE A 324 -34.28 -17.54 22.93
C ILE A 324 -35.50 -17.63 23.80
N ASN A 325 -36.55 -18.28 23.33
CA ASN A 325 -37.81 -18.36 24.07
C ASN A 325 -37.67 -19.08 25.43
N SER A 326 -36.69 -19.99 25.59
CA SER A 326 -36.39 -20.64 26.86
C SER A 326 -35.86 -19.63 27.88
N ILE A 327 -34.88 -18.79 27.46
CA ILE A 327 -34.29 -17.78 28.34
C ILE A 327 -35.31 -16.67 28.65
N LEU A 328 -36.09 -16.22 27.65
CA LEU A 328 -37.17 -15.27 27.89
C LEU A 328 -38.16 -15.73 28.95
N LYS A 329 -38.63 -17.00 28.84
CA LYS A 329 -39.53 -17.60 29.82
C LYS A 329 -38.88 -17.65 31.20
N GLN A 330 -37.63 -18.13 31.30
CA GLN A 330 -36.92 -18.24 32.57
C GLN A 330 -36.76 -16.85 33.25
N VAL A 331 -36.29 -15.85 32.51
CA VAL A 331 -36.10 -14.50 33.07
C VAL A 331 -37.42 -13.88 33.49
N THR A 332 -38.47 -13.99 32.65
CA THR A 332 -39.78 -13.43 32.96
C THR A 332 -40.39 -14.11 34.17
N GLN A 333 -40.28 -15.42 34.33
CA GLN A 333 -40.73 -16.13 35.51
C GLN A 333 -40.03 -15.68 36.79
N ASN A 334 -38.73 -15.47 36.74
CA ASN A 334 -37.95 -14.93 37.87
C ASN A 334 -38.45 -13.55 38.27
N PHE A 335 -38.71 -12.67 37.32
CA PHE A 335 -39.27 -11.36 37.58
C PHE A 335 -40.71 -11.44 38.17
N ALA A 336 -41.56 -12.31 37.66
CA ALA A 336 -42.91 -12.51 38.14
C ALA A 336 -42.96 -12.99 39.61
N ILE A 337 -41.98 -13.79 40.02
CA ILE A 337 -41.87 -14.23 41.44
C ILE A 337 -41.41 -13.08 42.33
N LEU A 338 -40.48 -12.24 41.88
CA LEU A 338 -39.91 -11.15 42.69
C LEU A 338 -40.79 -9.89 42.70
N GLN A 339 -41.59 -9.67 41.66
CA GLN A 339 -42.41 -8.48 41.43
C GLN A 339 -43.88 -8.89 41.30
N THR A 340 -44.46 -9.34 42.38
CA THR A 340 -45.82 -9.91 42.41
C THR A 340 -46.93 -8.93 42.04
N GLU A 341 -46.65 -7.62 42.06
CA GLU A 341 -47.58 -6.56 41.67
C GLU A 341 -47.62 -6.32 40.17
N PHE A 342 -46.64 -6.90 39.40
CA PHE A 342 -46.51 -6.70 37.94
C PHE A 342 -47.21 -7.84 37.19
N GLN A 343 -47.88 -7.45 36.13
CA GLN A 343 -48.39 -8.40 35.12
C GLN A 343 -47.40 -8.43 33.93
N PHE A 344 -46.87 -9.61 33.65
CA PHE A 344 -45.98 -9.88 32.53
C PHE A 344 -46.75 -10.66 31.44
N ASP A 345 -46.91 -10.07 30.24
CA ASP A 345 -47.52 -10.72 29.09
C ASP A 345 -46.42 -11.13 28.11
N MET A 346 -46.47 -12.38 27.64
CA MET A 346 -45.47 -12.91 26.71
C MET A 346 -46.11 -13.31 25.40
N GLN A 347 -45.74 -12.64 24.34
CA GLN A 347 -46.16 -12.92 22.96
C GLN A 347 -44.95 -13.48 22.19
N LEU A 348 -44.71 -14.77 22.29
CA LEU A 348 -43.56 -15.41 21.69
C LEU A 348 -43.97 -16.14 20.41
N ASP A 349 -43.29 -15.84 19.29
CA ASP A 349 -43.45 -16.62 18.05
C ASP A 349 -43.07 -18.08 18.32
N GLY A 350 -43.92 -19.00 17.80
CA GLY A 350 -43.87 -20.41 18.14
C GLY A 350 -42.63 -21.18 17.70
N ASP A 351 -41.88 -20.67 16.73
CA ASP A 351 -40.73 -21.34 16.18
C ASP A 351 -39.43 -21.02 16.91
N ALA A 352 -38.63 -22.08 17.08
CA ALA A 352 -37.36 -22.04 17.79
C ALA A 352 -36.34 -21.16 17.13
N ALA A 353 -36.20 -19.90 17.58
CA ALA A 353 -35.08 -19.08 17.20
C ALA A 353 -33.86 -19.43 18.06
N TYR A 354 -32.79 -19.86 17.40
CA TYR A 354 -31.50 -20.10 18.03
C TYR A 354 -30.54 -18.98 17.69
N VAL A 355 -29.72 -18.55 18.67
CA VAL A 355 -28.68 -17.52 18.51
C VAL A 355 -27.35 -18.02 19.05
N LEU A 356 -26.26 -17.53 18.50
CA LEU A 356 -24.90 -17.81 18.97
C LEU A 356 -24.44 -16.72 19.97
N ILE A 357 -25.02 -16.77 21.18
CA ILE A 357 -24.64 -15.94 22.31
C ILE A 357 -24.64 -16.81 23.56
N PRO A 358 -23.68 -16.70 24.49
CA PRO A 358 -23.75 -17.43 25.77
C PRO A 358 -25.05 -17.14 26.47
N SER A 359 -25.70 -18.19 27.02
CA SER A 359 -26.95 -18.05 27.74
C SER A 359 -26.88 -17.03 28.86
N SER A 360 -25.75 -16.98 29.58
CA SER A 360 -25.50 -16.00 30.66
C SER A 360 -25.51 -14.57 30.17
N TYR A 361 -24.99 -14.28 28.96
CA TYR A 361 -25.00 -12.92 28.42
C TYR A 361 -26.39 -12.54 27.89
N LEU A 362 -27.12 -13.47 27.26
CA LEU A 362 -28.49 -13.22 26.87
C LEU A 362 -29.37 -12.96 28.10
N GLU A 363 -29.24 -13.79 29.14
CA GLU A 363 -29.92 -13.60 30.41
C GLU A 363 -29.60 -12.23 31.03
N GLN A 364 -28.35 -11.83 31.07
CA GLN A 364 -27.88 -10.51 31.58
C GLN A 364 -28.49 -9.35 30.80
N ILE A 365 -28.51 -9.41 29.46
CA ILE A 365 -29.13 -8.38 28.60
C ILE A 365 -30.60 -8.21 28.98
N LEU A 366 -31.32 -9.34 29.08
CA LEU A 366 -32.76 -9.37 29.40
C LEU A 366 -33.02 -8.83 30.81
N ILE A 367 -32.20 -9.23 31.80
CA ILE A 367 -32.32 -8.73 33.18
C ILE A 367 -32.13 -7.22 33.22
N ILE A 368 -31.13 -6.69 32.53
CA ILE A 368 -30.89 -5.22 32.49
C ILE A 368 -32.09 -4.47 31.93
N VAL A 369 -32.66 -4.97 30.81
CA VAL A 369 -33.78 -4.29 30.15
C VAL A 369 -35.09 -4.46 31.00
N MET A 370 -35.35 -5.64 31.55
CA MET A 370 -36.48 -5.91 32.38
C MET A 370 -36.44 -5.10 33.72
N ASP A 371 -35.25 -5.01 34.35
CA ASP A 371 -35.07 -4.21 35.57
C ASP A 371 -35.38 -2.72 35.30
N ASN A 372 -34.95 -2.20 34.15
CA ASN A 372 -35.31 -0.85 33.73
C ASN A 372 -36.82 -0.70 33.49
N ALA A 373 -37.45 -1.63 32.80
CA ALA A 373 -38.90 -1.62 32.57
C ALA A 373 -39.67 -1.58 33.88
N VAL A 374 -39.36 -2.51 34.80
CA VAL A 374 -39.98 -2.55 36.16
C VAL A 374 -39.78 -1.25 36.93
N LYS A 375 -38.55 -0.73 36.91
CA LYS A 375 -38.15 0.44 37.69
C LYS A 375 -38.80 1.74 37.26
N TYR A 376 -39.06 1.89 35.96
CA TYR A 376 -39.61 3.13 35.41
C TYR A 376 -41.10 3.07 35.10
N THR A 377 -41.71 1.88 35.15
CA THR A 377 -43.15 1.69 35.06
C THR A 377 -43.88 2.42 36.22
N LYS A 378 -45.05 2.98 35.95
CA LYS A 378 -45.87 3.69 36.93
C LYS A 378 -46.64 2.69 37.82
N GLU A 379 -46.82 3.03 39.09
CA GLU A 379 -47.56 2.21 40.05
C GLU A 379 -49.05 1.92 39.64
N VAL A 380 -49.60 2.79 38.77
CA VAL A 380 -50.98 2.69 38.29
C VAL A 380 -51.18 1.66 37.17
N ASN A 381 -50.09 1.35 36.43
CA ASN A 381 -50.13 0.41 35.28
C ASN A 381 -48.90 -0.47 35.29
N GLN A 382 -48.89 -1.45 36.20
CA GLN A 382 -47.77 -2.39 36.39
C GLN A 382 -47.84 -3.55 35.34
N TYR A 383 -47.82 -3.17 34.05
CA TYR A 383 -47.91 -4.11 32.94
C TYR A 383 -46.67 -3.99 32.05
N ILE A 384 -46.06 -5.13 31.73
CA ILE A 384 -44.90 -5.21 30.83
C ILE A 384 -45.20 -6.29 29.81
N CYS A 385 -45.08 -5.93 28.52
CA CYS A 385 -45.22 -6.86 27.42
C CYS A 385 -43.89 -7.27 26.84
N ILE A 386 -43.66 -8.56 26.64
CA ILE A 386 -42.46 -9.15 26.05
C ILE A 386 -42.85 -9.85 24.76
N GLU A 387 -42.40 -9.34 23.63
CA GLU A 387 -42.62 -9.91 22.33
C GLU A 387 -41.32 -10.53 21.76
N SER A 388 -41.42 -11.66 21.09
CA SER A 388 -40.33 -12.24 20.30
C SER A 388 -40.86 -12.60 18.93
N ARG A 389 -40.24 -12.05 17.89
CA ARG A 389 -40.61 -12.29 16.48
C ARG A 389 -39.38 -12.62 15.64
N VAL A 390 -39.49 -13.65 14.84
CA VAL A 390 -38.45 -14.06 13.88
C VAL A 390 -38.79 -13.42 12.52
N GLN A 391 -37.86 -12.66 11.98
CA GLN A 391 -37.97 -12.04 10.65
C GLN A 391 -36.70 -12.29 9.85
N SER A 392 -36.82 -13.09 8.77
CA SER A 392 -35.67 -13.51 7.95
C SER A 392 -34.62 -14.26 8.80
N GLU A 393 -33.39 -13.77 8.84
CA GLU A 393 -32.28 -14.36 9.61
C GLU A 393 -32.02 -13.63 10.94
N LYS A 394 -33.05 -12.97 11.49
CA LYS A 394 -32.93 -12.20 12.73
C LYS A 394 -34.11 -12.42 13.62
N VAL A 395 -33.88 -12.44 14.92
CA VAL A 395 -34.92 -12.35 15.92
C VAL A 395 -34.97 -10.96 16.52
N LYS A 396 -36.19 -10.45 16.66
CA LYS A 396 -36.45 -9.18 17.37
C LYS A 396 -37.16 -9.49 18.68
N ILE A 397 -36.57 -9.08 19.79
CA ILE A 397 -37.13 -9.13 21.12
C ILE A 397 -37.53 -7.71 21.50
N ARG A 398 -38.78 -7.49 21.84
CA ARG A 398 -39.32 -6.21 22.27
C ARG A 398 -39.80 -6.31 23.70
N ILE A 399 -39.33 -5.37 24.54
CA ILE A 399 -39.79 -5.24 25.91
C ILE A 399 -40.44 -3.86 25.99
N ILE A 400 -41.74 -3.88 26.32
CA ILE A 400 -42.62 -2.72 26.27
C ILE A 400 -43.11 -2.40 27.68
N ASP A 401 -42.80 -1.25 28.20
CA ASP A 401 -43.30 -0.71 29.46
C ASP A 401 -44.25 0.47 29.26
N HIS A 402 -45.09 0.73 30.24
CA HIS A 402 -46.01 1.86 30.29
C HIS A 402 -45.58 2.85 31.39
N GLY A 403 -44.30 3.13 31.40
CA GLY A 403 -43.66 3.95 32.42
C GLY A 403 -43.74 5.47 32.19
N SER A 404 -42.75 6.14 32.77
CA SER A 404 -42.59 7.58 32.61
C SER A 404 -42.19 8.02 31.22
N GLY A 405 -41.75 7.10 30.39
CA GLY A 405 -41.11 7.41 29.10
C GLY A 405 -39.82 8.18 29.24
N ILE A 406 -39.25 8.54 28.09
CA ILE A 406 -38.00 9.25 27.94
C ILE A 406 -38.25 10.47 27.04
N PRO A 407 -37.83 11.68 27.45
CA PRO A 407 -37.91 12.87 26.60
C PRO A 407 -37.11 12.66 25.29
N GLU A 408 -37.63 13.19 24.19
CA GLU A 408 -37.01 13.06 22.87
C GLU A 408 -35.56 13.57 22.84
N ALA A 409 -35.26 14.64 23.55
CA ALA A 409 -33.91 15.20 23.65
C ALA A 409 -32.90 14.26 24.35
N ASP A 410 -33.36 13.32 25.16
CA ASP A 410 -32.53 12.38 25.91
C ASP A 410 -32.33 11.06 25.19
N LEU A 411 -33.23 10.67 24.27
CA LEU A 411 -33.18 9.40 23.54
C LEU A 411 -31.82 9.09 22.90
N PRO A 412 -31.11 10.01 22.23
CA PRO A 412 -29.83 9.72 21.63
C PRO A 412 -28.72 9.33 22.64
N PHE A 413 -28.92 9.67 23.91
CA PHE A 413 -27.92 9.55 24.97
C PHE A 413 -28.15 8.42 25.96
N VAL A 414 -29.35 7.84 26.02
CA VAL A 414 -29.72 6.84 27.07
C VAL A 414 -28.92 5.53 26.97
N LEU A 415 -28.31 5.26 25.87
CA LEU A 415 -27.40 4.13 25.67
C LEU A 415 -25.93 4.47 26.01
N ASN A 416 -25.64 5.72 26.35
CA ASN A 416 -24.29 6.14 26.76
C ASN A 416 -24.02 5.76 28.22
N ARG A 417 -22.76 5.54 28.55
CA ARG A 417 -22.32 5.21 29.91
C ARG A 417 -22.64 6.34 30.86
N PHE A 418 -23.10 6.00 32.07
CA PHE A 418 -23.45 6.94 33.17
C PHE A 418 -24.53 7.93 32.80
N TYR A 419 -25.19 7.82 31.64
CA TYR A 419 -26.25 8.73 31.26
C TYR A 419 -27.54 8.44 32.04
N ARG A 420 -28.22 9.51 32.44
CA ARG A 420 -29.45 9.46 33.28
C ARG A 420 -30.29 10.68 32.95
N VAL A 421 -31.55 10.49 32.58
CA VAL A 421 -32.53 11.54 32.25
C VAL A 421 -32.76 12.50 33.42
N ASP A 422 -32.87 11.96 34.63
CA ASP A 422 -33.03 12.74 35.87
C ASP A 422 -32.07 12.26 36.95
N LYS A 423 -31.00 13.00 37.21
CA LYS A 423 -29.97 12.68 38.21
C LYS A 423 -30.51 12.67 39.66
N ALA A 424 -31.53 13.44 39.97
CA ALA A 424 -32.04 13.52 41.33
C ALA A 424 -33.04 12.39 41.66
N ARG A 425 -33.98 12.13 40.75
CA ARG A 425 -35.04 11.14 40.93
C ARG A 425 -34.50 9.69 40.79
N SER A 426 -33.56 9.49 39.92
CA SER A 426 -32.96 8.16 39.69
C SER A 426 -31.96 7.75 40.78
N ARG A 427 -31.40 8.69 41.61
CA ARG A 427 -30.62 8.33 42.81
C ARG A 427 -31.47 7.60 43.85
N LYS A 428 -32.73 7.95 43.98
CA LYS A 428 -33.66 7.28 44.91
C LYS A 428 -34.05 5.88 44.41
N LYS A 429 -34.08 5.67 43.09
CA LYS A 429 -34.41 4.39 42.45
C LYS A 429 -33.19 3.49 42.15
N GLY A 430 -31.97 3.90 42.51
CA GLY A 430 -30.80 3.01 42.62
C GLY A 430 -30.11 2.58 41.33
N GLY A 431 -30.07 3.40 40.26
CA GLY A 431 -29.35 3.04 39.01
C GLY A 431 -28.08 3.87 38.83
N ASN A 432 -27.01 3.22 38.28
CA ASN A 432 -25.73 3.88 38.02
C ASN A 432 -25.58 4.38 36.57
N GLY A 433 -26.58 4.11 35.69
CA GLY A 433 -26.53 4.47 34.26
C GLY A 433 -25.58 3.64 33.41
N LEU A 434 -25.14 2.48 33.90
CA LEU A 434 -24.28 1.55 33.19
C LEU A 434 -25.04 0.40 32.50
N GLY A 435 -26.21 0.01 33.03
CA GLY A 435 -26.94 -1.17 32.57
C GLY A 435 -27.20 -1.16 31.06
N LEU A 436 -27.88 -0.15 30.52
CA LEU A 436 -28.18 -0.09 29.07
C LEU A 436 -26.92 -0.03 28.19
N SER A 437 -25.85 0.60 28.66
CA SER A 437 -24.58 0.61 27.92
C SER A 437 -23.89 -0.76 27.92
N ILE A 438 -24.02 -1.54 29.01
CA ILE A 438 -23.57 -2.96 29.07
C ILE A 438 -24.40 -3.80 28.10
N ALA A 439 -25.74 -3.69 28.16
CA ALA A 439 -26.63 -4.42 27.26
C ALA A 439 -26.31 -4.11 25.79
N LYS A 440 -26.09 -2.83 25.43
CA LYS A 440 -25.69 -2.40 24.10
C LYS A 440 -24.39 -3.08 23.66
N ARG A 441 -23.35 -3.06 24.48
CA ARG A 441 -22.05 -3.66 24.17
C ARG A 441 -22.14 -5.17 23.99
N LEU A 442 -22.89 -5.86 24.86
CA LEU A 442 -23.12 -7.30 24.73
C LEU A 442 -23.86 -7.65 23.43
N VAL A 443 -24.92 -6.89 23.09
CA VAL A 443 -25.67 -7.12 21.84
C VAL A 443 -24.81 -6.84 20.62
N GLU A 444 -24.07 -5.72 20.57
CA GLU A 444 -23.17 -5.36 19.45
C GLU A 444 -22.06 -6.39 19.25
N ARG A 445 -21.52 -6.95 20.32
CA ARG A 445 -20.50 -8.02 20.27
C ARG A 445 -20.94 -9.26 19.49
N TYR A 446 -22.23 -9.58 19.54
CA TYR A 446 -22.82 -10.71 18.80
C TYR A 446 -23.54 -10.27 17.53
N ASN A 447 -23.08 -9.20 16.88
CA ASN A 447 -23.61 -8.65 15.62
C ASN A 447 -25.10 -8.30 15.70
N GLY A 448 -25.60 -8.00 16.89
CA GLY A 448 -26.95 -7.53 17.12
C GLY A 448 -27.04 -6.00 17.17
N ALA A 449 -28.24 -5.50 17.39
CA ALA A 449 -28.53 -4.09 17.59
C ALA A 449 -29.57 -3.89 18.71
N ILE A 450 -29.42 -2.83 19.48
CA ILE A 450 -30.42 -2.38 20.47
C ILE A 450 -30.97 -1.02 20.06
N GLN A 451 -32.28 -0.86 20.07
CA GLN A 451 -32.99 0.37 19.74
C GLN A 451 -33.99 0.70 20.83
N ILE A 452 -34.18 1.97 21.09
CA ILE A 452 -35.12 2.48 22.10
C ILE A 452 -36.06 3.48 21.45
N GLU A 453 -37.35 3.21 21.57
CA GLU A 453 -38.43 4.08 21.16
C GLU A 453 -39.21 4.46 22.44
N SER A 454 -39.48 5.73 22.63
CA SER A 454 -40.17 6.17 23.85
C SER A 454 -40.93 7.45 23.62
N ILE A 455 -42.07 7.59 24.30
CA ILE A 455 -42.86 8.81 24.37
C ILE A 455 -42.97 9.17 25.82
N GLU A 456 -42.59 10.39 26.16
CA GLU A 456 -42.66 10.90 27.54
C GLU A 456 -44.09 10.84 28.06
N GLY A 457 -44.26 10.22 29.22
CA GLY A 457 -45.58 10.01 29.86
C GLY A 457 -46.34 8.76 29.43
N GLU A 458 -45.98 8.09 28.32
CA GLU A 458 -46.66 6.91 27.78
C GLU A 458 -45.93 5.60 28.07
N GLY A 459 -44.58 5.58 27.89
CA GLY A 459 -43.76 4.39 28.12
C GLY A 459 -42.57 4.28 27.22
N THR A 460 -41.90 3.13 27.29
CA THR A 460 -40.68 2.83 26.51
C THR A 460 -40.74 1.44 25.85
N ILE A 461 -40.23 1.35 24.67
CA ILE A 461 -40.05 0.10 23.90
C ILE A 461 -38.55 -0.08 23.69
N VAL A 462 -38.00 -1.14 24.24
CA VAL A 462 -36.62 -1.55 23.97
C VAL A 462 -36.65 -2.73 22.99
N THR A 463 -36.06 -2.56 21.83
CA THR A 463 -35.97 -3.59 20.78
C THR A 463 -34.53 -4.11 20.69
N ILE A 464 -34.36 -5.40 20.93
CA ILE A 464 -33.08 -6.11 20.77
C ILE A 464 -33.20 -6.97 19.52
N THR A 465 -32.25 -6.83 18.60
CA THR A 465 -32.18 -7.61 17.35
C THR A 465 -30.92 -8.44 17.37
N LEU A 466 -31.03 -9.77 17.18
CA LEU A 466 -29.90 -10.69 17.13
C LEU A 466 -29.98 -11.53 15.86
N PRO A 467 -28.85 -11.91 15.24
CA PRO A 467 -28.83 -12.86 14.14
C PRO A 467 -29.22 -14.25 14.59
N THR A 468 -30.09 -14.94 13.83
CA THR A 468 -30.49 -16.31 14.09
C THR A 468 -29.65 -17.30 13.31
N ILE A 469 -29.56 -18.53 13.82
CA ILE A 469 -28.97 -19.65 13.09
C ILE A 469 -30.06 -20.70 12.85
N SER A 470 -30.04 -21.32 11.70
CA SER A 470 -30.83 -22.51 11.39
C SER A 470 -30.08 -23.74 11.94
N LEU A 471 -30.72 -24.53 12.76
CA LEU A 471 -30.21 -25.82 13.27
C LEU A 471 -30.55 -26.93 12.30
#